data_b04ecd860c69cd2fe14dc9f9699551b1
#
_entry.id   b04ecd860c69cd2fe14dc9f9699551b1
#
_cell.length_a   1.000
_cell.length_b   1.000
_cell.length_c   1.000
_cell.angle_alpha   90.00
_cell.angle_beta   90.00
_cell.angle_gamma   90.00
#
_symmetry.space_group_name_H-M   'P 1'
#
loop_
_entity.id
_entity.type
_entity.pdbx_description
1 polymer ?
#
loop_
_entity_poly.entity_id
_entity_poly.type
_entity_poly.pdbx_seq_one_letter_code
_entity_poly.pdbx_strand_id
1 'polypeptide(L)'
;MSPVEPAADPVYCAAKPRNEALRLDALHSYAILDTPREPAFDDITRLAGLICQAPIAVVNLIDSERQWFKSEIGLGTRETPLATSLCAHALLEDDLLLVPDTREDPRFACNPLVTGEMRLHFYAGALLKTSDGLALGTVCVLDRRPRQLSYEQIEALRALARQAMGQLELRKALHLAQESNHYRSRLMAIAGHDLKTPLRTASYALSKLQRQQDAAQDGSLETARTALNQVAVGLDQLATNAAAGELRLPALQTLALADVLAPILATWQPQAAAKGVQLRSVPTSLRVRSSAALLSTLLGNLLGNAVKYTAQGKVLIGCRRRGDQVAVEIIDRGIGMDEEGLRTLFQAFRQADPRSDGLGLGLWIVRRAAETLGCTVEVRSQPGHGSRFTVLLPAASTDA
;
A
#
# COMPACT_ATOMS: atom_id res chain seq x y z
N MET A 1 12.30 28.08 -34.15
CA MET A 1 11.11 27.34 -33.75
C MET A 1 10.64 27.95 -32.42
N SER A 2 9.58 28.76 -32.50
CA SER A 2 8.97 29.34 -31.30
C SER A 2 8.31 28.26 -30.47
N PRO A 3 8.31 28.34 -29.14
CA PRO A 3 7.59 27.40 -28.29
C PRO A 3 6.09 27.56 -28.54
N VAL A 4 5.41 26.44 -28.86
CA VAL A 4 3.94 26.39 -28.92
C VAL A 4 3.44 26.59 -27.50
N GLU A 5 2.80 27.75 -27.24
CA GLU A 5 2.04 27.95 -26.01
C GLU A 5 0.99 26.84 -25.88
N PRO A 6 0.82 26.21 -24.70
CA PRO A 6 -0.25 25.25 -24.52
C PRO A 6 -1.59 25.97 -24.77
N ALA A 7 -2.42 25.38 -25.61
CA ALA A 7 -3.76 25.88 -25.88
C ALA A 7 -4.51 26.06 -24.55
N ALA A 8 -5.09 27.23 -24.32
CA ALA A 8 -5.93 27.48 -23.16
C ALA A 8 -7.06 26.45 -23.12
N ASP A 9 -7.32 25.88 -21.94
CA ASP A 9 -8.43 24.95 -21.75
C ASP A 9 -9.73 25.58 -22.22
N PRO A 10 -10.60 24.83 -22.93
CA PRO A 10 -11.86 25.36 -23.42
C PRO A 10 -12.72 25.92 -22.27
N VAL A 11 -13.45 26.99 -22.51
CA VAL A 11 -14.26 27.74 -21.52
C VAL A 11 -15.20 26.83 -20.69
N TYR A 12 -15.59 25.68 -21.23
CA TYR A 12 -16.44 24.68 -20.56
C TYR A 12 -15.68 23.64 -19.72
N CYS A 13 -14.37 23.70 -19.67
CA CYS A 13 -13.58 22.80 -18.86
C CYS A 13 -13.54 23.28 -17.40
N ALA A 14 -13.83 22.37 -16.45
CA ALA A 14 -13.79 22.71 -15.04
C ALA A 14 -12.34 22.94 -14.57
N ALA A 15 -12.15 23.96 -13.72
CA ALA A 15 -10.88 24.13 -13.02
C ALA A 15 -10.62 22.96 -12.07
N LYS A 16 -9.36 22.60 -11.87
CA LYS A 16 -8.99 21.56 -10.89
C LYS A 16 -9.13 22.11 -9.47
N PRO A 17 -9.67 21.32 -8.52
CA PRO A 17 -9.70 21.70 -7.11
C PRO A 17 -8.29 21.99 -6.56
N ARG A 18 -8.18 22.88 -5.57
CA ARG A 18 -6.88 23.21 -4.94
C ARG A 18 -6.19 22.04 -4.29
N ASN A 19 -6.93 21.02 -3.88
CA ASN A 19 -6.46 19.80 -3.23
C ASN A 19 -6.50 18.57 -4.16
N GLU A 20 -6.35 18.76 -5.47
CA GLU A 20 -6.50 17.72 -6.49
C GLU A 20 -5.64 16.49 -6.23
N ALA A 21 -4.36 16.68 -5.85
CA ALA A 21 -3.47 15.56 -5.56
C ALA A 21 -4.00 14.69 -4.39
N LEU A 22 -4.43 15.32 -3.28
CA LEU A 22 -4.99 14.61 -2.13
C LEU A 22 -6.31 13.91 -2.48
N ARG A 23 -7.14 14.56 -3.30
CA ARG A 23 -8.40 14.01 -3.79
C ARG A 23 -8.18 12.74 -4.64
N LEU A 24 -7.21 12.78 -5.55
CA LEU A 24 -6.86 11.64 -6.39
C LEU A 24 -6.26 10.49 -5.57
N ASP A 25 -5.37 10.79 -4.63
CA ASP A 25 -4.83 9.78 -3.71
C ASP A 25 -5.95 9.12 -2.90
N ALA A 26 -6.91 9.92 -2.39
CA ALA A 26 -8.08 9.39 -1.71
C ALA A 26 -8.91 8.51 -2.64
N LEU A 27 -9.24 8.95 -3.87
CA LEU A 27 -10.00 8.17 -4.85
C LEU A 27 -9.31 6.82 -5.14
N HIS A 28 -8.03 6.84 -5.42
CA HIS A 28 -7.26 5.61 -5.72
C HIS A 28 -7.20 4.65 -4.54
N SER A 29 -7.24 5.17 -3.30
CA SER A 29 -7.27 4.33 -2.09
C SER A 29 -8.52 3.45 -1.96
N TYR A 30 -9.62 3.77 -2.66
CA TYR A 30 -10.83 2.94 -2.69
C TYR A 30 -10.73 1.77 -3.68
N ALA A 31 -9.74 1.74 -4.56
CA ALA A 31 -9.58 0.72 -5.59
C ALA A 31 -10.88 0.38 -6.33
N ILE A 32 -11.67 1.41 -6.65
CA ILE A 32 -13.01 1.28 -7.23
C ILE A 32 -13.03 1.45 -8.75
N LEU A 33 -12.05 2.21 -9.30
CA LEU A 33 -11.97 2.46 -10.74
C LEU A 33 -11.77 1.14 -11.50
N ASP A 34 -12.34 1.07 -12.69
CA ASP A 34 -12.26 -0.08 -13.60
C ASP A 34 -12.81 -1.40 -13.04
N THR A 35 -13.57 -1.34 -11.93
CA THR A 35 -14.22 -2.52 -11.35
C THR A 35 -15.54 -2.85 -12.04
N PRO A 36 -16.02 -4.11 -11.96
CA PRO A 36 -17.33 -4.52 -12.46
C PRO A 36 -18.48 -3.72 -11.84
N ARG A 37 -19.65 -3.75 -12.47
CA ARG A 37 -20.89 -3.24 -11.87
C ARG A 37 -21.21 -3.98 -10.57
N GLU A 38 -21.82 -3.27 -9.64
CA GLU A 38 -22.24 -3.81 -8.34
C GLU A 38 -23.69 -3.40 -8.07
N PRO A 39 -24.57 -4.34 -7.69
CA PRO A 39 -26.00 -4.07 -7.49
C PRO A 39 -26.30 -2.90 -6.55
N ALA A 40 -25.48 -2.71 -5.50
CA ALA A 40 -25.67 -1.62 -4.55
C ALA A 40 -25.58 -0.23 -5.20
N PHE A 41 -24.66 -0.04 -6.15
CA PHE A 41 -24.54 1.22 -6.90
C PHE A 41 -25.59 1.33 -8.01
N ASP A 42 -25.97 0.20 -8.63
CA ASP A 42 -27.03 0.18 -9.65
C ASP A 42 -28.39 0.53 -9.03
N ASP A 43 -28.66 0.11 -7.80
CA ASP A 43 -29.86 0.49 -7.06
C ASP A 43 -29.90 1.98 -6.73
N ILE A 44 -28.77 2.57 -6.30
CA ILE A 44 -28.66 4.01 -6.05
C ILE A 44 -28.94 4.80 -7.33
N THR A 45 -28.33 4.39 -8.44
CA THR A 45 -28.55 5.04 -9.75
C THR A 45 -30.00 4.95 -10.19
N ARG A 46 -30.63 3.78 -10.05
CA ARG A 46 -32.05 3.58 -10.38
C ARG A 46 -32.98 4.44 -9.51
N LEU A 47 -32.73 4.49 -8.20
CA LEU A 47 -33.51 5.32 -7.28
C LEU A 47 -33.35 6.80 -7.59
N ALA A 48 -32.14 7.28 -7.90
CA ALA A 48 -31.92 8.67 -8.30
C ALA A 48 -32.75 9.03 -9.54
N GLY A 49 -32.74 8.21 -10.58
CA GLY A 49 -33.54 8.39 -11.78
C GLY A 49 -35.04 8.39 -11.50
N LEU A 50 -35.53 7.46 -10.69
CA LEU A 50 -36.95 7.34 -10.33
C LEU A 50 -37.46 8.52 -9.51
N ILE A 51 -36.75 8.91 -8.44
CA ILE A 51 -37.14 10.00 -7.54
C ILE A 51 -37.12 11.34 -8.27
N CYS A 52 -36.07 11.59 -9.04
CA CYS A 52 -35.96 12.83 -9.80
C CYS A 52 -36.72 12.78 -11.14
N GLN A 53 -37.32 11.64 -11.48
CA GLN A 53 -38.00 11.40 -12.75
C GLN A 53 -37.14 11.76 -13.97
N ALA A 54 -35.84 11.55 -13.86
CA ALA A 54 -34.85 11.90 -14.88
C ALA A 54 -34.48 10.67 -15.69
N PRO A 55 -34.36 10.76 -17.04
CA PRO A 55 -34.05 9.63 -17.91
C PRO A 55 -32.60 9.17 -17.81
N ILE A 56 -31.72 10.01 -17.26
CA ILE A 56 -30.30 9.72 -17.10
C ILE A 56 -29.94 9.88 -15.63
N ALA A 57 -29.31 8.88 -15.06
CA ALA A 57 -28.80 8.91 -13.69
C ALA A 57 -27.45 8.19 -13.62
N VAL A 58 -26.54 8.68 -12.80
CA VAL A 58 -25.17 8.21 -12.75
C VAL A 58 -24.58 8.28 -11.34
N VAL A 59 -23.86 7.25 -10.94
CA VAL A 59 -22.86 7.31 -9.88
C VAL A 59 -21.50 7.34 -10.55
N ASN A 60 -20.83 8.48 -10.48
CA ASN A 60 -19.57 8.70 -11.15
C ASN A 60 -18.44 9.07 -10.19
N LEU A 61 -17.22 8.83 -10.65
CA LEU A 61 -15.98 9.21 -10.00
C LEU A 61 -15.12 9.98 -10.98
N ILE A 62 -14.49 11.05 -10.50
CA ILE A 62 -13.69 11.96 -11.31
C ILE A 62 -12.22 11.61 -11.12
N ASP A 63 -11.63 10.98 -12.12
CA ASP A 63 -10.19 10.65 -12.18
C ASP A 63 -9.39 11.83 -12.79
N SER A 64 -8.09 11.66 -12.97
CA SER A 64 -7.16 12.69 -13.45
C SER A 64 -7.48 13.23 -14.87
N GLU A 65 -7.98 12.37 -15.77
CA GLU A 65 -8.23 12.70 -17.19
C GLU A 65 -9.60 12.24 -17.69
N ARG A 66 -10.31 11.47 -16.88
CA ARG A 66 -11.63 10.91 -17.24
C ARG A 66 -12.63 11.00 -16.10
N GLN A 67 -13.89 11.00 -16.47
CA GLN A 67 -15.02 10.72 -15.59
C GLN A 67 -15.41 9.26 -15.80
N TRP A 68 -15.32 8.45 -14.75
CA TRP A 68 -15.63 7.03 -14.78
C TRP A 68 -16.95 6.73 -14.05
N PHE A 69 -17.80 5.89 -14.67
CA PHE A 69 -19.14 5.58 -14.15
C PHE A 69 -19.15 4.23 -13.46
N LYS A 70 -19.30 4.23 -12.13
CA LYS A 70 -19.51 3.01 -11.36
C LYS A 70 -20.84 2.38 -11.71
N SER A 71 -21.87 3.20 -11.86
CA SER A 71 -23.19 2.82 -12.34
C SER A 71 -23.80 3.93 -13.19
N GLU A 72 -24.51 3.59 -14.25
CA GLU A 72 -25.17 4.54 -15.14
C GLU A 72 -26.46 3.96 -15.71
N ILE A 73 -27.41 4.86 -15.97
CA ILE A 73 -28.65 4.60 -16.72
C ILE A 73 -28.80 5.73 -17.74
N GLY A 74 -29.04 5.37 -19.00
CA GLY A 74 -29.36 6.30 -20.08
C GLY A 74 -28.16 6.90 -20.82
N LEU A 75 -26.90 6.62 -20.44
CA LEU A 75 -25.71 7.09 -21.16
C LEU A 75 -25.14 6.02 -22.10
N GLY A 76 -25.18 4.75 -21.74
CA GLY A 76 -24.67 3.64 -22.56
C GLY A 76 -23.16 3.57 -22.65
N THR A 77 -22.42 4.28 -21.79
CA THR A 77 -20.95 4.23 -21.70
C THR A 77 -20.50 4.17 -20.26
N ARG A 78 -19.28 3.72 -20.04
CA ARG A 78 -18.71 3.62 -18.68
C ARG A 78 -17.73 4.74 -18.33
N GLU A 79 -17.38 5.56 -19.29
CA GLU A 79 -16.50 6.70 -19.08
C GLU A 79 -16.70 7.78 -20.14
N THR A 80 -16.28 8.99 -19.82
CA THR A 80 -16.19 10.13 -20.75
C THR A 80 -14.95 10.96 -20.43
N PRO A 81 -14.40 11.70 -21.42
CA PRO A 81 -13.30 12.61 -21.17
C PRO A 81 -13.64 13.65 -20.10
N LEU A 82 -12.69 13.95 -19.23
CA LEU A 82 -12.84 14.91 -18.15
C LEU A 82 -13.15 16.32 -18.70
N ALA A 83 -12.55 16.71 -19.81
CA ALA A 83 -12.70 18.03 -20.43
C ALA A 83 -14.16 18.42 -20.72
N THR A 84 -15.04 17.45 -20.98
CA THR A 84 -16.48 17.71 -21.25
C THR A 84 -17.38 17.43 -20.05
N SER A 85 -16.81 17.04 -18.91
CA SER A 85 -17.59 16.62 -17.73
C SER A 85 -18.33 17.78 -17.06
N LEU A 86 -19.66 17.68 -16.98
CA LEU A 86 -20.47 18.58 -16.15
C LEU A 86 -20.21 18.31 -14.66
N CYS A 87 -19.98 17.05 -14.29
CA CYS A 87 -19.77 16.64 -12.90
C CYS A 87 -18.43 17.15 -12.33
N ALA A 88 -17.43 17.43 -13.17
CA ALA A 88 -16.18 18.01 -12.73
C ALA A 88 -16.38 19.40 -12.11
N HIS A 89 -17.35 20.18 -12.60
CA HIS A 89 -17.72 21.47 -12.01
C HIS A 89 -18.36 21.33 -10.64
N ALA A 90 -19.06 20.21 -10.37
CA ALA A 90 -19.64 19.95 -9.06
C ALA A 90 -18.56 19.79 -7.97
N LEU A 91 -17.34 19.34 -8.31
CA LEU A 91 -16.25 19.23 -7.34
C LEU A 91 -15.81 20.58 -6.73
N LEU A 92 -16.19 21.68 -7.35
CA LEU A 92 -15.90 23.04 -6.90
C LEU A 92 -16.98 23.62 -5.98
N GLU A 93 -18.10 22.91 -5.85
CA GLU A 93 -19.23 23.30 -4.99
C GLU A 93 -19.10 22.66 -3.59
N ASP A 94 -19.82 23.23 -2.64
CA ASP A 94 -19.77 22.73 -1.27
C ASP A 94 -20.48 21.37 -1.08
N ASP A 95 -21.56 21.12 -1.82
CA ASP A 95 -22.41 19.94 -1.54
C ASP A 95 -23.13 19.41 -2.79
N LEU A 96 -23.78 20.28 -3.55
CA LEU A 96 -24.59 19.92 -4.71
C LEU A 96 -24.50 20.99 -5.78
N LEU A 97 -24.38 20.58 -7.04
CA LEU A 97 -24.53 21.45 -8.20
C LEU A 97 -25.91 21.21 -8.83
N LEU A 98 -26.72 22.26 -8.93
CA LEU A 98 -28.03 22.25 -9.60
C LEU A 98 -28.02 23.26 -10.74
N VAL A 99 -28.27 22.78 -11.96
CA VAL A 99 -28.36 23.61 -13.18
C VAL A 99 -29.67 23.29 -13.88
N PRO A 100 -30.72 24.14 -13.68
CA PRO A 100 -32.05 23.91 -14.24
C PRO A 100 -32.10 23.94 -15.77
N ASP A 101 -31.27 24.79 -16.40
CA ASP A 101 -31.05 24.82 -17.84
C ASP A 101 -29.57 25.10 -18.14
N THR A 102 -28.86 24.07 -18.63
CA THR A 102 -27.44 24.17 -18.95
C THR A 102 -27.12 25.13 -20.09
N ARG A 103 -28.10 25.50 -20.92
CA ARG A 103 -27.94 26.45 -22.03
C ARG A 103 -27.85 27.89 -21.52
N GLU A 104 -28.45 28.18 -20.36
CA GLU A 104 -28.45 29.49 -19.72
C GLU A 104 -27.26 29.68 -18.76
N ASP A 105 -26.55 28.56 -18.40
CA ASP A 105 -25.40 28.61 -17.52
C ASP A 105 -24.10 28.82 -18.34
N PRO A 106 -23.39 29.95 -18.08
CA PRO A 106 -22.17 30.27 -18.85
C PRO A 106 -21.08 29.16 -18.82
N ARG A 107 -21.06 28.32 -17.79
CA ARG A 107 -20.10 27.20 -17.68
C ARG A 107 -20.39 26.10 -18.69
N PHE A 108 -21.65 25.96 -19.14
CA PHE A 108 -22.12 24.81 -19.91
C PHE A 108 -22.66 25.14 -21.29
N ALA A 109 -23.05 26.39 -21.54
CA ALA A 109 -23.70 26.80 -22.77
C ALA A 109 -22.96 26.39 -24.07
N CYS A 110 -21.62 26.37 -24.04
CA CYS A 110 -20.77 25.93 -25.15
C CYS A 110 -20.26 24.48 -25.04
N ASN A 111 -20.68 23.71 -24.02
CA ASN A 111 -20.21 22.35 -23.81
C ASN A 111 -20.77 21.42 -24.91
N PRO A 112 -19.93 20.53 -25.51
CA PRO A 112 -20.36 19.59 -26.54
C PRO A 112 -21.49 18.64 -26.09
N LEU A 113 -21.62 18.33 -24.79
CA LEU A 113 -22.72 17.51 -24.27
C LEU A 113 -24.03 18.26 -24.25
N VAL A 114 -24.00 19.60 -24.24
CA VAL A 114 -25.18 20.49 -24.28
C VAL A 114 -25.56 20.84 -25.72
N THR A 115 -24.58 21.21 -26.55
CA THR A 115 -24.81 21.71 -27.91
C THR A 115 -24.89 20.62 -28.96
N GLY A 116 -24.30 19.44 -28.69
CA GLY A 116 -24.23 18.30 -29.59
C GLY A 116 -25.44 17.35 -29.50
N GLU A 117 -25.24 16.10 -29.92
CA GLU A 117 -26.30 15.08 -30.02
C GLU A 117 -26.96 14.73 -28.68
N MET A 118 -26.17 14.72 -27.59
CA MET A 118 -26.67 14.36 -26.26
C MET A 118 -27.70 15.33 -25.72
N ARG A 119 -27.58 16.63 -26.02
CA ARG A 119 -28.53 17.71 -25.64
C ARG A 119 -28.87 17.67 -24.15
N LEU A 120 -27.86 17.59 -23.30
CA LEU A 120 -28.06 17.58 -21.84
C LEU A 120 -28.41 19.00 -21.38
N HIS A 121 -29.69 19.26 -21.22
CA HIS A 121 -30.21 20.58 -20.86
C HIS A 121 -30.49 20.76 -19.37
N PHE A 122 -30.39 19.73 -18.58
CA PHE A 122 -30.55 19.75 -17.13
C PHE A 122 -29.46 18.93 -16.45
N TYR A 123 -28.96 19.41 -15.32
CA TYR A 123 -28.02 18.69 -14.46
C TYR A 123 -28.34 18.94 -12.98
N ALA A 124 -28.31 17.87 -12.18
CA ALA A 124 -28.26 17.96 -10.72
C ALA A 124 -27.34 16.86 -10.19
N GLY A 125 -26.34 17.23 -9.40
CA GLY A 125 -25.36 16.27 -8.87
C GLY A 125 -24.97 16.58 -7.43
N ALA A 126 -25.19 15.62 -6.53
CA ALA A 126 -24.75 15.66 -5.14
C ALA A 126 -23.37 14.99 -5.00
N LEU A 127 -22.49 15.61 -4.23
CA LEU A 127 -21.09 15.21 -4.09
C LEU A 127 -20.93 13.94 -3.29
N LEU A 128 -20.03 13.07 -3.75
CA LEU A 128 -19.47 11.96 -3.00
C LEU A 128 -18.28 12.48 -2.19
N LYS A 129 -18.48 12.77 -0.91
CA LYS A 129 -17.46 13.33 -0.03
C LYS A 129 -16.95 12.29 0.97
N THR A 130 -15.64 12.23 1.12
CA THR A 130 -14.99 11.49 2.22
C THR A 130 -15.26 12.17 3.56
N SER A 131 -14.97 11.48 4.67
CA SER A 131 -15.02 12.04 6.03
C SER A 131 -14.14 13.29 6.19
N ASP A 132 -13.04 13.37 5.42
CA ASP A 132 -12.09 14.49 5.41
C ASP A 132 -12.52 15.62 4.46
N GLY A 133 -13.71 15.51 3.84
CA GLY A 133 -14.29 16.53 2.97
C GLY A 133 -13.77 16.52 1.52
N LEU A 134 -13.03 15.49 1.09
CA LEU A 134 -12.55 15.37 -0.28
C LEU A 134 -13.67 14.87 -1.21
N ALA A 135 -13.98 15.63 -2.27
CA ALA A 135 -15.01 15.28 -3.24
C ALA A 135 -14.44 14.32 -4.30
N LEU A 136 -14.93 13.09 -4.36
CA LEU A 136 -14.43 12.04 -5.27
C LEU A 136 -15.22 11.96 -6.60
N GLY A 137 -16.45 12.44 -6.60
CA GLY A 137 -17.37 12.35 -7.71
C GLY A 137 -18.77 12.78 -7.30
N THR A 138 -19.81 12.30 -8.02
CA THR A 138 -21.20 12.67 -7.74
C THR A 138 -22.17 11.50 -7.93
N VAL A 139 -23.31 11.58 -7.24
CA VAL A 139 -24.55 10.96 -7.71
C VAL A 139 -25.33 12.05 -8.43
N CYS A 140 -25.55 11.89 -9.72
CA CYS A 140 -26.18 12.92 -10.54
C CYS A 140 -27.31 12.38 -11.40
N VAL A 141 -28.21 13.28 -11.76
CA VAL A 141 -29.28 13.07 -12.72
C VAL A 141 -29.23 14.14 -13.81
N LEU A 142 -29.54 13.73 -15.03
CA LEU A 142 -29.51 14.60 -16.22
C LEU A 142 -30.75 14.38 -17.08
N ASP A 143 -31.11 15.41 -17.83
CA ASP A 143 -32.21 15.35 -18.81
C ASP A 143 -31.89 16.19 -20.06
N ARG A 144 -32.55 15.85 -21.14
CA ARG A 144 -32.52 16.60 -22.40
C ARG A 144 -33.52 17.79 -22.40
N ARG A 145 -34.26 17.99 -21.32
CA ARG A 145 -35.19 19.07 -21.10
C ARG A 145 -34.81 19.80 -19.83
N PRO A 146 -34.99 21.15 -19.79
CA PRO A 146 -34.83 21.89 -18.55
C PRO A 146 -35.79 21.36 -17.48
N ARG A 147 -35.34 21.38 -16.23
CA ARG A 147 -36.09 20.90 -15.06
C ARG A 147 -35.87 21.77 -13.84
N GLN A 148 -36.81 21.70 -12.92
CA GLN A 148 -36.64 22.14 -11.54
C GLN A 148 -36.88 20.95 -10.62
N LEU A 149 -36.01 20.76 -9.66
CA LEU A 149 -36.20 19.73 -8.63
C LEU A 149 -36.92 20.35 -7.42
N SER A 150 -37.79 19.54 -6.80
CA SER A 150 -38.36 19.90 -5.50
C SER A 150 -37.30 19.78 -4.41
N TYR A 151 -37.58 20.37 -3.24
CA TYR A 151 -36.71 20.23 -2.07
C TYR A 151 -36.50 18.76 -1.70
N GLU A 152 -37.54 17.94 -1.74
CA GLU A 152 -37.48 16.50 -1.41
C GLU A 152 -36.60 15.73 -2.39
N GLN A 153 -36.62 16.09 -3.68
CA GLN A 153 -35.76 15.47 -4.69
C GLN A 153 -34.28 15.83 -4.48
N ILE A 154 -33.99 17.07 -4.10
CA ILE A 154 -32.64 17.52 -3.76
C ILE A 154 -32.13 16.77 -2.52
N GLU A 155 -32.94 16.68 -1.45
CA GLU A 155 -32.59 15.98 -0.24
C GLU A 155 -32.40 14.45 -0.50
N ALA A 156 -33.21 13.89 -1.40
CA ALA A 156 -33.04 12.50 -1.82
C ALA A 156 -31.70 12.27 -2.55
N LEU A 157 -31.29 13.16 -3.46
CA LEU A 157 -29.98 13.08 -4.12
C LEU A 157 -28.83 13.15 -3.11
N ARG A 158 -28.91 14.06 -2.14
CA ARG A 158 -27.94 14.16 -1.04
C ARG A 158 -27.86 12.88 -0.23
N ALA A 159 -29.02 12.30 0.11
CA ALA A 159 -29.08 11.04 0.84
C ALA A 159 -28.48 9.88 0.04
N LEU A 160 -28.77 9.80 -1.26
CA LEU A 160 -28.21 8.77 -2.15
C LEU A 160 -26.69 8.95 -2.34
N ALA A 161 -26.19 10.19 -2.37
CA ALA A 161 -24.74 10.43 -2.40
C ALA A 161 -24.06 9.97 -1.11
N ARG A 162 -24.65 10.23 0.06
CA ARG A 162 -24.15 9.68 1.34
C ARG A 162 -24.18 8.14 1.36
N GLN A 163 -25.24 7.52 0.81
CA GLN A 163 -25.32 6.06 0.70
C GLN A 163 -24.25 5.49 -0.24
N ALA A 164 -24.03 6.13 -1.39
CA ALA A 164 -22.96 5.71 -2.31
C ALA A 164 -21.58 5.81 -1.65
N MET A 165 -21.33 6.88 -0.89
CA MET A 165 -20.11 7.03 -0.14
C MET A 165 -19.95 5.96 0.94
N GLY A 166 -21.04 5.66 1.67
CA GLY A 166 -21.08 4.56 2.65
C GLY A 166 -20.74 3.20 2.03
N GLN A 167 -21.22 2.93 0.81
CA GLN A 167 -20.87 1.70 0.07
C GLN A 167 -19.37 1.67 -0.31
N LEU A 168 -18.80 2.80 -0.71
CA LEU A 168 -17.36 2.91 -1.00
C LEU A 168 -16.52 2.63 0.25
N GLU A 169 -16.88 3.23 1.39
CA GLU A 169 -16.19 3.01 2.67
C GLU A 169 -16.29 1.54 3.14
N LEU A 170 -17.49 0.94 3.05
CA LEU A 170 -17.70 -0.46 3.41
C LEU A 170 -16.86 -1.39 2.52
N ARG A 171 -16.83 -1.13 1.21
CA ARG A 171 -16.01 -1.89 0.27
C ARG A 171 -14.53 -1.81 0.61
N LYS A 172 -14.02 -0.61 0.89
CA LYS A 172 -12.63 -0.38 1.31
C LYS A 172 -12.30 -1.12 2.59
N ALA A 173 -13.16 -1.01 3.61
CA ALA A 173 -12.99 -1.71 4.88
C ALA A 173 -13.01 -3.24 4.71
N LEU A 174 -13.92 -3.77 3.90
CA LEU A 174 -13.99 -5.19 3.60
C LEU A 174 -12.73 -5.69 2.88
N HIS A 175 -12.22 -4.94 1.92
CA HIS A 175 -10.99 -5.29 1.20
C HIS A 175 -9.79 -5.35 2.15
N LEU A 176 -9.62 -4.35 2.99
CA LEU A 176 -8.56 -4.33 4.01
C LEU A 176 -8.70 -5.49 5.01
N ALA A 177 -9.92 -5.79 5.45
CA ALA A 177 -10.18 -6.91 6.36
C ALA A 177 -9.87 -8.27 5.70
N GLN A 178 -10.22 -8.43 4.42
CA GLN A 178 -9.92 -9.64 3.65
C GLN A 178 -8.41 -9.83 3.46
N GLU A 179 -7.66 -8.78 3.12
CA GLU A 179 -6.22 -8.83 3.01
C GLU A 179 -5.57 -9.22 4.34
N SER A 180 -6.01 -8.61 5.45
CA SER A 180 -5.55 -8.93 6.80
C SER A 180 -5.83 -10.41 7.15
N ASN A 181 -7.02 -10.91 6.84
CA ASN A 181 -7.40 -12.29 7.13
C ASN A 181 -6.65 -13.30 6.26
N HIS A 182 -6.45 -13.02 4.98
CA HIS A 182 -5.57 -13.82 4.10
C HIS A 182 -4.14 -13.90 4.64
N TYR A 183 -3.62 -12.77 5.10
CA TYR A 183 -2.32 -12.70 5.73
C TYR A 183 -2.23 -13.58 6.98
N ARG A 184 -3.19 -13.45 7.91
CA ARG A 184 -3.25 -14.28 9.13
C ARG A 184 -3.35 -15.77 8.81
N SER A 185 -4.19 -16.15 7.84
CA SER A 185 -4.35 -17.56 7.44
C SER A 185 -3.06 -18.13 6.83
N ARG A 186 -2.35 -17.35 6.02
CA ARG A 186 -1.05 -17.76 5.47
C ARG A 186 0.01 -17.90 6.56
N LEU A 187 0.08 -16.96 7.50
CA LEU A 187 0.99 -17.08 8.65
C LEU A 187 0.73 -18.33 9.46
N MET A 188 -0.54 -18.66 9.75
CA MET A 188 -0.90 -19.87 10.49
C MET A 188 -0.54 -21.16 9.74
N ALA A 189 -0.74 -21.19 8.43
CA ALA A 189 -0.39 -22.35 7.61
C ALA A 189 1.14 -22.60 7.61
N ILE A 190 1.93 -21.54 7.50
CA ILE A 190 3.38 -21.57 7.51
C ILE A 190 3.90 -21.98 8.89
N ALA A 191 3.39 -21.33 9.96
CA ALA A 191 3.76 -21.69 11.31
C ALA A 191 3.49 -23.16 11.59
N GLY A 192 2.34 -23.68 11.15
CA GLY A 192 1.99 -25.10 11.28
C GLY A 192 2.96 -26.04 10.57
N HIS A 193 3.48 -25.66 9.40
CA HIS A 193 4.42 -26.48 8.65
C HIS A 193 5.85 -26.41 9.23
N ASP A 194 6.34 -25.19 9.46
CA ASP A 194 7.73 -24.96 9.82
C ASP A 194 8.05 -25.31 11.28
N LEU A 195 7.04 -25.22 12.15
CA LEU A 195 7.16 -25.74 13.52
C LEU A 195 7.07 -27.27 13.59
N LYS A 196 6.33 -27.90 12.65
CA LYS A 196 6.26 -29.37 12.61
C LYS A 196 7.60 -30.04 12.35
N THR A 197 8.43 -29.48 11.47
CA THR A 197 9.72 -30.09 11.07
C THR A 197 10.72 -30.15 12.22
N PRO A 198 11.08 -29.03 12.92
CA PRO A 198 12.00 -29.07 14.06
C PRO A 198 11.42 -29.82 15.26
N LEU A 199 10.09 -29.78 15.51
CA LEU A 199 9.44 -30.59 16.54
C LEU A 199 9.55 -32.08 16.26
N ARG A 200 9.35 -32.51 15.01
CA ARG A 200 9.56 -33.93 14.62
C ARG A 200 11.01 -34.34 14.80
N THR A 201 11.97 -33.48 14.41
CA THR A 201 13.40 -33.72 14.59
C THR A 201 13.78 -33.84 16.07
N ALA A 202 13.28 -32.93 16.91
CA ALA A 202 13.48 -32.97 18.36
C ALA A 202 12.84 -34.21 18.98
N SER A 203 11.60 -34.56 18.61
CA SER A 203 10.92 -35.78 19.08
C SER A 203 11.62 -37.04 18.66
N TYR A 204 12.14 -37.09 17.42
CA TYR A 204 12.92 -38.25 16.95
C TYR A 204 14.24 -38.40 17.72
N ALA A 205 14.99 -37.30 17.95
CA ALA A 205 16.22 -37.29 18.72
C ALA A 205 16.00 -37.75 20.17
N LEU A 206 14.92 -37.27 20.83
CA LEU A 206 14.52 -37.69 22.18
C LEU A 206 14.13 -39.16 22.22
N SER A 207 13.39 -39.67 21.23
CA SER A 207 12.98 -41.07 21.14
C SER A 207 14.19 -42.00 20.95
N LYS A 208 15.23 -41.53 20.26
CA LYS A 208 16.48 -42.28 20.08
C LYS A 208 17.26 -42.38 21.40
N LEU A 209 17.31 -41.25 22.16
CA LEU A 209 17.93 -41.22 23.51
C LEU A 209 17.24 -42.17 24.49
N GLN A 210 15.93 -42.30 24.45
CA GLN A 210 15.17 -43.24 25.30
C GLN A 210 15.44 -44.70 24.99
N ARG A 211 15.86 -45.03 23.78
CA ARG A 211 16.14 -46.43 23.34
C ARG A 211 17.58 -46.86 23.57
N GLN A 212 18.50 -45.93 23.83
CA GLN A 212 19.92 -46.19 24.03
C GLN A 212 20.31 -45.85 25.45
N GLN A 213 20.73 -46.85 26.24
CA GLN A 213 21.22 -46.68 27.62
C GLN A 213 22.56 -45.96 27.74
N ASP A 214 23.27 -45.71 26.62
CA ASP A 214 24.57 -45.02 26.59
C ASP A 214 24.43 -43.62 25.96
N ALA A 215 23.88 -42.68 26.71
CA ALA A 215 23.59 -41.34 26.24
C ALA A 215 24.81 -40.40 26.11
N ALA A 216 26.02 -40.84 26.48
CA ALA A 216 27.18 -39.94 26.56
C ALA A 216 27.94 -39.72 25.22
N GLN A 217 27.63 -40.45 24.16
CA GLN A 217 28.36 -40.36 22.88
C GLN A 217 27.50 -40.06 21.66
N ASP A 218 26.17 -39.90 21.80
CA ASP A 218 25.28 -39.64 20.68
C ASP A 218 24.86 -38.19 20.63
N GLY A 219 25.19 -37.47 19.57
CA GLY A 219 24.79 -36.04 19.34
C GLY A 219 23.30 -35.78 19.28
N SER A 220 22.44 -36.70 19.71
CA SER A 220 20.99 -36.64 19.72
C SER A 220 20.44 -35.55 20.66
N LEU A 221 21.11 -35.27 21.78
CA LEU A 221 20.75 -34.22 22.73
C LEU A 221 20.99 -32.83 22.12
N GLU A 222 22.14 -32.68 21.44
CA GLU A 222 22.48 -31.43 20.74
C GLU A 222 21.55 -31.19 19.53
N THR A 223 21.19 -32.24 18.81
CA THR A 223 20.23 -32.21 17.72
C THR A 223 18.83 -31.78 18.21
N ALA A 224 18.38 -32.35 19.33
CA ALA A 224 17.09 -31.95 19.94
C ALA A 224 17.13 -30.51 20.44
N ARG A 225 18.23 -30.06 21.07
CA ARG A 225 18.42 -28.68 21.52
C ARG A 225 18.40 -27.69 20.35
N THR A 226 19.08 -28.01 19.27
CA THR A 226 19.12 -27.20 18.06
C THR A 226 17.71 -27.07 17.44
N ALA A 227 16.95 -28.16 17.35
CA ALA A 227 15.60 -28.18 16.85
C ALA A 227 14.64 -27.37 17.71
N LEU A 228 14.73 -27.45 19.06
CA LEU A 228 13.95 -26.65 19.98
C LEU A 228 14.29 -25.16 19.87
N ASN A 229 15.56 -24.80 19.71
CA ASN A 229 15.98 -23.41 19.46
C ASN A 229 15.41 -22.87 18.15
N GLN A 230 15.34 -23.67 17.09
CA GLN A 230 14.71 -23.29 15.83
C GLN A 230 13.21 -23.02 16.01
N VAL A 231 12.50 -23.82 16.82
CA VAL A 231 11.10 -23.58 17.19
C VAL A 231 10.94 -22.26 17.95
N ALA A 232 11.80 -22.00 18.95
CA ALA A 232 11.77 -20.78 19.73
C ALA A 232 11.99 -19.54 18.85
N VAL A 233 12.98 -19.55 17.97
CA VAL A 233 13.23 -18.46 17.01
C VAL A 233 12.05 -18.26 16.05
N GLY A 234 11.44 -19.35 15.56
CA GLY A 234 10.25 -19.28 14.72
C GLY A 234 9.04 -18.68 15.44
N LEU A 235 8.83 -19.02 16.71
CA LEU A 235 7.77 -18.44 17.56
C LEU A 235 8.00 -16.96 17.84
N ASP A 236 9.23 -16.55 18.13
CA ASP A 236 9.57 -15.13 18.35
C ASP A 236 9.36 -14.31 17.07
N GLN A 237 9.70 -14.86 15.90
CA GLN A 237 9.41 -14.22 14.63
C GLN A 237 7.91 -14.08 14.37
N LEU A 238 7.11 -15.09 14.71
CA LEU A 238 5.65 -15.03 14.59
C LEU A 238 5.04 -14.02 15.55
N ALA A 239 5.50 -13.98 16.80
CA ALA A 239 5.05 -12.99 17.79
C ALA A 239 5.39 -11.56 17.37
N THR A 240 6.60 -11.33 16.86
CA THR A 240 7.05 -10.03 16.34
C THR A 240 6.22 -9.60 15.11
N ASN A 241 5.91 -10.55 14.23
CA ASN A 241 5.10 -10.29 13.04
C ASN A 241 3.62 -10.03 13.39
N ALA A 242 3.08 -10.70 14.41
CA ALA A 242 1.73 -10.46 14.91
C ALA A 242 1.61 -9.07 15.58
N ALA A 243 2.62 -8.66 16.36
CA ALA A 243 2.69 -7.33 16.97
C ALA A 243 2.83 -6.20 15.95
N ALA A 244 3.51 -6.44 14.82
CA ALA A 244 3.61 -5.48 13.72
C ALA A 244 2.30 -5.29 12.93
N GLY A 245 1.33 -6.19 13.11
CA GLY A 245 -0.02 -6.11 12.50
C GLY A 245 -1.03 -5.29 13.31
N GLU A 246 -0.75 -4.95 14.56
CA GLU A 246 -1.57 -4.03 15.35
C GLU A 246 -1.21 -2.58 15.00
N LEU A 247 -2.15 -1.87 14.40
CA LEU A 247 -2.10 -0.45 13.99
C LEU A 247 -2.06 0.52 15.21
N ARG A 248 -1.10 0.35 16.11
CA ARG A 248 -0.64 1.45 16.94
C ARG A 248 0.57 2.07 16.26
N LEU A 249 0.43 3.32 15.81
CA LEU A 249 1.57 4.10 15.33
C LEU A 249 2.69 4.00 16.37
N PRO A 250 3.85 3.44 16.01
CA PRO A 250 4.92 3.24 16.97
C PRO A 250 5.39 4.59 17.49
N ALA A 251 5.62 4.71 18.79
CA ALA A 251 6.19 5.92 19.36
C ALA A 251 7.57 6.15 18.72
N LEU A 252 7.68 7.19 17.90
CA LEU A 252 8.94 7.59 17.29
C LEU A 252 9.79 8.30 18.34
N GLN A 253 11.00 7.81 18.56
CA GLN A 253 11.97 8.37 19.50
C GLN A 253 13.33 8.62 18.82
N THR A 254 14.13 9.49 19.42
CA THR A 254 15.50 9.72 18.94
C THR A 254 16.39 8.56 19.36
N LEU A 255 16.91 7.81 18.39
CA LEU A 255 17.73 6.61 18.58
C LEU A 255 19.16 6.86 18.11
N ALA A 256 20.14 6.37 18.85
CA ALA A 256 21.50 6.23 18.34
C ALA A 256 21.56 4.96 17.47
N LEU A 257 22.00 5.07 16.22
CA LEU A 257 22.08 3.92 15.31
C LEU A 257 23.06 2.85 15.82
N ALA A 258 24.09 3.23 16.56
CA ALA A 258 25.01 2.30 17.18
C ALA A 258 24.30 1.31 18.12
N ASP A 259 23.34 1.79 18.94
CA ASP A 259 22.59 0.99 19.90
C ASP A 259 21.64 0.01 19.21
N VAL A 260 21.08 0.41 18.06
CA VAL A 260 20.22 -0.46 17.24
C VAL A 260 21.02 -1.52 16.49
N LEU A 261 22.20 -1.16 15.97
CA LEU A 261 23.02 -2.06 15.18
C LEU A 261 23.80 -3.09 16.03
N ALA A 262 24.18 -2.74 17.24
CA ALA A 262 24.99 -3.62 18.09
C ALA A 262 24.35 -5.00 18.34
N PRO A 263 23.08 -5.12 18.79
CA PRO A 263 22.45 -6.42 19.00
C PRO A 263 22.25 -7.20 17.68
N ILE A 264 21.96 -6.51 16.56
CA ILE A 264 21.80 -7.13 15.25
C ILE A 264 23.13 -7.75 14.80
N LEU A 265 24.23 -7.01 14.93
CA LEU A 265 25.57 -7.49 14.60
C LEU A 265 25.97 -8.68 15.48
N ALA A 266 25.73 -8.62 16.78
CA ALA A 266 25.99 -9.72 17.71
C ALA A 266 25.27 -11.01 17.31
N THR A 267 24.05 -10.89 16.78
CA THR A 267 23.26 -12.05 16.30
C THR A 267 23.82 -12.65 15.01
N TRP A 268 24.23 -11.81 14.05
CA TRP A 268 24.62 -12.29 12.72
C TRP A 268 26.11 -12.56 12.55
N GLN A 269 26.97 -12.03 13.41
CA GLN A 269 28.42 -12.21 13.32
C GLN A 269 28.88 -13.68 13.46
N PRO A 270 28.35 -14.48 14.42
CA PRO A 270 28.68 -15.89 14.50
C PRO A 270 28.22 -16.69 13.28
N GLN A 271 27.04 -16.38 12.75
CA GLN A 271 26.47 -17.06 11.57
C GLN A 271 27.26 -16.75 10.29
N ALA A 272 27.69 -15.49 10.12
CA ALA A 272 28.54 -15.08 9.01
C ALA A 272 29.92 -15.79 9.11
N ALA A 273 30.53 -15.83 10.30
CA ALA A 273 31.80 -16.47 10.54
C ALA A 273 31.74 -18.01 10.23
N ALA A 274 30.65 -18.67 10.64
CA ALA A 274 30.43 -20.09 10.34
C ALA A 274 30.35 -20.40 8.84
N LYS A 275 29.91 -19.39 8.03
CA LYS A 275 29.88 -19.48 6.55
C LYS A 275 31.16 -19.01 5.86
N GLY A 276 32.17 -18.52 6.60
CA GLY A 276 33.35 -17.90 6.02
C GLY A 276 33.12 -16.50 5.42
N VAL A 277 32.00 -15.84 5.77
CA VAL A 277 31.64 -14.49 5.33
C VAL A 277 32.13 -13.47 6.34
N GLN A 278 32.87 -12.44 5.89
CA GLN A 278 33.34 -11.35 6.74
C GLN A 278 32.23 -10.29 6.88
N LEU A 279 31.59 -10.22 8.04
CA LEU A 279 30.67 -9.14 8.37
C LEU A 279 31.46 -7.95 8.93
N ARG A 280 31.40 -6.80 8.25
CA ARG A 280 32.06 -5.55 8.66
C ARG A 280 31.04 -4.45 8.91
N SER A 281 31.15 -3.79 10.05
CA SER A 281 30.38 -2.61 10.41
C SER A 281 31.28 -1.40 10.50
N VAL A 282 30.80 -0.27 9.99
CA VAL A 282 31.46 1.04 10.18
C VAL A 282 30.86 1.69 11.43
N PRO A 283 31.67 2.04 12.45
CA PRO A 283 31.17 2.74 13.62
C PRO A 283 30.43 4.04 13.24
N THR A 284 29.34 4.35 13.95
CA THR A 284 28.52 5.54 13.67
C THR A 284 28.06 6.21 14.95
N SER A 285 28.06 7.54 14.97
CA SER A 285 27.46 8.37 16.02
C SER A 285 26.14 9.00 15.58
N LEU A 286 25.64 8.65 14.37
CA LEU A 286 24.43 9.22 13.81
C LEU A 286 23.18 8.80 14.60
N ARG A 287 22.26 9.74 14.74
CA ARG A 287 20.97 9.55 15.42
C ARG A 287 19.84 9.76 14.43
N VAL A 288 18.77 8.98 14.61
CA VAL A 288 17.57 9.01 13.76
C VAL A 288 16.32 9.09 14.61
N ARG A 289 15.23 9.60 14.02
CA ARG A 289 13.91 9.56 14.65
C ARG A 289 13.16 8.34 14.12
N SER A 290 13.00 7.31 14.97
CA SER A 290 12.42 6.04 14.55
C SER A 290 11.88 5.23 15.75
N SER A 291 11.29 4.06 15.48
CA SER A 291 10.97 3.03 16.48
C SER A 291 12.08 1.98 16.54
N ALA A 292 12.64 1.76 17.74
CA ALA A 292 13.73 0.80 17.93
C ALA A 292 13.35 -0.62 17.47
N ALA A 293 12.15 -1.09 17.83
CA ALA A 293 11.66 -2.43 17.49
C ALA A 293 11.52 -2.63 15.99
N LEU A 294 10.82 -1.70 15.29
CA LEU A 294 10.61 -1.81 13.85
C LEU A 294 11.90 -1.62 13.06
N LEU A 295 12.76 -0.69 13.47
CA LEU A 295 14.06 -0.47 12.83
C LEU A 295 14.98 -1.68 13.00
N SER A 296 15.03 -2.29 14.19
CA SER A 296 15.77 -3.52 14.42
C SER A 296 15.26 -4.68 13.58
N THR A 297 13.95 -4.85 13.46
CA THR A 297 13.32 -5.86 12.60
C THR A 297 13.68 -5.63 11.14
N LEU A 298 13.59 -4.40 10.63
CA LEU A 298 13.90 -4.04 9.26
C LEU A 298 15.39 -4.33 8.93
N LEU A 299 16.30 -3.79 9.74
CA LEU A 299 17.74 -3.94 9.52
C LEU A 299 18.22 -5.37 9.73
N GLY A 300 17.64 -6.09 10.70
CA GLY A 300 17.92 -7.50 10.97
C GLY A 300 17.55 -8.39 9.78
N ASN A 301 16.39 -8.18 9.15
CA ASN A 301 15.98 -8.92 7.95
C ASN A 301 16.89 -8.63 6.75
N LEU A 302 17.28 -7.36 6.54
CA LEU A 302 18.21 -7.00 5.46
C LEU A 302 19.60 -7.62 5.67
N LEU A 303 20.13 -7.53 6.90
CA LEU A 303 21.44 -8.09 7.20
C LEU A 303 21.44 -9.62 7.13
N GLY A 304 20.37 -10.26 7.62
CA GLY A 304 20.16 -11.69 7.50
C GLY A 304 20.15 -12.17 6.06
N ASN A 305 19.46 -11.47 5.18
CA ASN A 305 19.46 -11.76 3.75
C ASN A 305 20.86 -11.59 3.15
N ALA A 306 21.58 -10.52 3.47
CA ALA A 306 22.94 -10.31 2.99
C ALA A 306 23.89 -11.45 3.39
N VAL A 307 23.83 -11.92 4.63
CA VAL A 307 24.63 -13.06 5.11
C VAL A 307 24.16 -14.37 4.45
N LYS A 308 22.84 -14.55 4.29
CA LYS A 308 22.26 -15.77 3.70
C LYS A 308 22.68 -15.95 2.24
N TYR A 309 22.59 -14.91 1.42
CA TYR A 309 22.82 -14.98 -0.03
C TYR A 309 24.26 -14.70 -0.45
N THR A 310 25.16 -14.41 0.49
CA THR A 310 26.61 -14.34 0.25
C THR A 310 27.21 -15.71 0.55
N ALA A 311 27.79 -16.35 -0.47
CA ALA A 311 28.49 -17.64 -0.32
C ALA A 311 29.90 -17.45 0.27
N GLN A 312 30.65 -16.45 -0.22
CA GLN A 312 32.00 -16.10 0.22
C GLN A 312 32.22 -14.58 0.06
N GLY A 313 33.10 -14.01 0.86
CA GLY A 313 33.49 -12.59 0.74
C GLY A 313 33.04 -11.74 1.92
N LYS A 314 32.52 -10.55 1.63
CA LYS A 314 32.25 -9.53 2.66
C LYS A 314 30.82 -9.04 2.58
N VAL A 315 30.21 -8.84 3.74
CA VAL A 315 29.00 -8.05 3.94
C VAL A 315 29.38 -6.79 4.72
N LEU A 316 28.99 -5.61 4.21
CA LEU A 316 29.28 -4.33 4.82
C LEU A 316 27.98 -3.68 5.30
N ILE A 317 28.00 -3.13 6.51
CA ILE A 317 26.95 -2.25 6.99
C ILE A 317 27.56 -0.92 7.43
N GLY A 318 26.97 0.19 6.99
CA GLY A 318 27.47 1.52 7.32
C GLY A 318 26.36 2.55 7.25
N CYS A 319 26.60 3.69 7.90
CA CYS A 319 25.66 4.79 7.98
C CYS A 319 26.33 6.08 7.47
N ARG A 320 25.58 6.89 6.72
CA ARG A 320 26.05 8.21 6.29
C ARG A 320 24.92 9.23 6.24
N ARG A 321 25.24 10.48 6.48
CA ARG A 321 24.29 11.58 6.38
C ARG A 321 24.03 11.92 4.91
N ARG A 322 22.77 12.14 4.54
CA ARG A 322 22.31 12.64 3.24
C ARG A 322 21.31 13.78 3.47
N GLY A 323 21.81 15.01 3.58
CA GLY A 323 20.99 16.18 3.87
C GLY A 323 20.31 16.07 5.24
N ASP A 324 18.99 16.09 5.25
CA ASP A 324 18.10 15.92 6.41
C ASP A 324 17.82 14.46 6.78
N GLN A 325 18.38 13.51 6.03
CA GLN A 325 18.21 12.09 6.23
C GLN A 325 19.53 11.41 6.59
N VAL A 326 19.42 10.21 7.18
CA VAL A 326 20.51 9.27 7.38
C VAL A 326 20.25 8.03 6.54
N ALA A 327 21.22 7.67 5.70
CA ALA A 327 21.22 6.45 4.93
C ALA A 327 21.95 5.35 5.72
N VAL A 328 21.24 4.24 5.99
CA VAL A 328 21.85 2.98 6.47
C VAL A 328 22.01 2.07 5.26
N GLU A 329 23.24 1.73 4.91
CA GLU A 329 23.56 0.93 3.73
C GLU A 329 24.05 -0.46 4.14
N ILE A 330 23.44 -1.50 3.54
CA ILE A 330 23.87 -2.90 3.66
C ILE A 330 24.27 -3.36 2.27
N ILE A 331 25.51 -3.77 2.12
CA ILE A 331 26.13 -4.15 0.85
C ILE A 331 26.65 -5.57 0.96
N ASP A 332 26.20 -6.45 0.07
CA ASP A 332 26.65 -7.82 -0.05
C ASP A 332 27.32 -8.07 -1.40
N ARG A 333 28.04 -9.18 -1.47
CA ARG A 333 28.63 -9.74 -2.70
C ARG A 333 28.01 -11.10 -3.02
N GLY A 334 26.70 -11.21 -2.81
CA GLY A 334 25.94 -12.42 -3.06
C GLY A 334 25.61 -12.63 -4.54
N ILE A 335 24.63 -13.50 -4.77
CA ILE A 335 24.15 -13.86 -6.12
C ILE A 335 23.60 -12.69 -6.92
N GLY A 336 23.18 -11.59 -6.27
CA GLY A 336 22.49 -10.49 -6.90
C GLY A 336 21.10 -10.86 -7.44
N MET A 337 20.47 -9.91 -8.15
CA MET A 337 19.12 -10.04 -8.67
C MET A 337 19.03 -9.42 -10.07
N ASP A 338 18.23 -10.02 -10.93
CA ASP A 338 17.85 -9.50 -12.23
C ASP A 338 16.68 -8.50 -12.14
N GLU A 339 16.25 -7.93 -13.26
CA GLU A 339 15.16 -6.95 -13.29
C GLU A 339 13.82 -7.55 -12.85
N GLU A 340 13.55 -8.81 -13.15
CA GLU A 340 12.32 -9.48 -12.73
C GLU A 340 12.32 -9.72 -11.22
N GLY A 341 13.45 -10.15 -10.66
CA GLY A 341 13.67 -10.28 -9.23
C GLY A 341 13.48 -8.95 -8.50
N LEU A 342 14.00 -7.85 -9.06
CA LEU A 342 13.85 -6.51 -8.48
C LEU A 342 12.37 -6.02 -8.48
N ARG A 343 11.62 -6.25 -9.56
CA ARG A 343 10.19 -5.87 -9.65
C ARG A 343 9.32 -6.58 -8.62
N THR A 344 9.67 -7.80 -8.27
CA THR A 344 8.89 -8.67 -7.38
C THR A 344 9.49 -8.83 -5.99
N LEU A 345 10.59 -8.13 -5.72
CA LEU A 345 11.45 -8.28 -4.55
C LEU A 345 10.72 -8.21 -3.20
N PHE A 346 9.76 -7.33 -3.08
CA PHE A 346 9.00 -7.09 -1.86
C PHE A 346 7.68 -7.86 -1.80
N GLN A 347 7.42 -8.76 -2.74
CA GLN A 347 6.24 -9.63 -2.69
C GLN A 347 6.45 -10.74 -1.65
N ALA A 348 5.41 -11.00 -0.85
CA ALA A 348 5.45 -12.06 0.13
C ALA A 348 5.61 -13.43 -0.56
N PHE A 349 6.38 -14.33 0.05
CA PHE A 349 6.57 -15.73 -0.39
C PHE A 349 7.33 -15.91 -1.72
N ARG A 350 8.01 -14.88 -2.22
CA ARG A 350 8.93 -15.03 -3.34
C ARG A 350 10.36 -15.24 -2.85
N GLN A 351 11.04 -16.19 -3.47
CA GLN A 351 12.45 -16.52 -3.21
C GLN A 351 13.21 -16.39 -4.52
N ALA A 352 14.43 -15.84 -4.45
CA ALA A 352 15.33 -15.75 -5.60
C ALA A 352 15.86 -17.14 -6.03
N ASP A 353 15.95 -18.10 -5.07
CA ASP A 353 16.29 -19.49 -5.32
C ASP A 353 15.32 -20.40 -4.56
N PRO A 354 14.53 -21.25 -5.26
CA PRO A 354 13.61 -22.20 -4.65
C PRO A 354 14.28 -23.22 -3.70
N ARG A 355 15.60 -23.38 -3.78
CA ARG A 355 16.38 -24.28 -2.94
C ARG A 355 16.90 -23.62 -1.67
N SER A 356 16.68 -22.31 -1.50
CA SER A 356 17.17 -21.61 -0.32
C SER A 356 16.24 -21.82 0.87
N ASP A 357 16.79 -22.18 2.04
CA ASP A 357 16.03 -22.23 3.30
C ASP A 357 15.47 -20.87 3.66
N GLY A 358 14.13 -20.78 3.85
CA GLY A 358 13.42 -19.57 4.31
C GLY A 358 12.10 -19.37 3.58
N LEU A 359 11.26 -18.51 4.10
CA LEU A 359 9.84 -18.34 3.69
C LEU A 359 9.61 -17.28 2.61
N GLY A 360 10.65 -16.57 2.16
CA GLY A 360 10.46 -15.44 1.27
C GLY A 360 9.71 -14.24 1.89
N LEU A 361 9.66 -14.16 3.23
CA LEU A 361 8.95 -13.10 3.97
C LEU A 361 9.87 -11.94 4.38
N GLY A 362 11.18 -12.13 4.44
CA GLY A 362 12.11 -11.15 5.01
C GLY A 362 12.01 -9.76 4.35
N LEU A 363 11.97 -9.70 3.03
CA LEU A 363 11.87 -8.43 2.30
C LEU A 363 10.46 -7.83 2.29
N TRP A 364 9.43 -8.64 2.38
CA TRP A 364 8.07 -8.18 2.61
C TRP A 364 7.95 -7.52 4.01
N ILE A 365 8.55 -8.12 5.06
CA ILE A 365 8.64 -7.52 6.41
C ILE A 365 9.38 -6.18 6.36
N VAL A 366 10.48 -6.10 5.60
CA VAL A 366 11.23 -4.85 5.37
C VAL A 366 10.34 -3.77 4.79
N ARG A 367 9.57 -4.08 3.74
CA ARG A 367 8.62 -3.15 3.13
C ARG A 367 7.57 -2.67 4.12
N ARG A 368 6.94 -3.59 4.86
CA ARG A 368 5.90 -3.27 5.85
C ARG A 368 6.43 -2.39 6.99
N ALA A 369 7.62 -2.73 7.52
CA ALA A 369 8.28 -1.91 8.53
C ALA A 369 8.63 -0.52 8.01
N ALA A 370 9.11 -0.41 6.76
CA ALA A 370 9.42 0.86 6.12
C ALA A 370 8.16 1.74 5.92
N GLU A 371 7.07 1.17 5.44
CA GLU A 371 5.77 1.84 5.32
C GLU A 371 5.28 2.38 6.67
N THR A 372 5.34 1.55 7.73
CA THR A 372 4.92 1.95 9.09
C THR A 372 5.82 3.03 9.69
N LEU A 373 7.12 3.01 9.39
CA LEU A 373 8.09 4.01 9.84
C LEU A 373 8.09 5.29 8.99
N GLY A 374 7.41 5.30 7.83
CA GLY A 374 7.46 6.39 6.86
C GLY A 374 8.87 6.58 6.26
N CYS A 375 9.66 5.49 6.13
CA CYS A 375 11.01 5.55 5.57
C CYS A 375 11.08 4.87 4.19
N THR A 376 12.09 5.24 3.39
CA THR A 376 12.28 4.69 2.04
C THR A 376 13.37 3.63 2.04
N VAL A 377 13.15 2.54 1.30
CA VAL A 377 14.15 1.50 1.06
C VAL A 377 14.48 1.47 -0.43
N GLU A 378 15.71 1.84 -0.76
CA GLU A 378 16.27 1.77 -2.13
C GLU A 378 17.06 0.48 -2.29
N VAL A 379 16.97 -0.14 -3.47
CA VAL A 379 17.70 -1.37 -3.80
C VAL A 379 18.44 -1.18 -5.12
N ARG A 380 19.72 -1.59 -5.13
CA ARG A 380 20.52 -1.74 -6.35
C ARG A 380 21.15 -3.11 -6.33
N SER A 381 20.96 -3.89 -7.38
CA SER A 381 21.49 -5.24 -7.49
C SER A 381 21.80 -5.59 -8.95
N GLN A 382 22.79 -6.46 -9.13
CA GLN A 382 23.13 -7.04 -10.42
C GLN A 382 23.46 -8.51 -10.24
N PRO A 383 22.99 -9.39 -11.12
CA PRO A 383 23.34 -10.83 -11.07
C PRO A 383 24.84 -11.05 -10.99
N GLY A 384 25.27 -11.86 -10.04
CA GLY A 384 26.68 -12.20 -9.79
C GLY A 384 27.54 -11.11 -9.12
N HIS A 385 26.99 -9.91 -8.86
CA HIS A 385 27.73 -8.79 -8.26
C HIS A 385 27.23 -8.39 -6.87
N GLY A 386 26.15 -9.04 -6.40
CA GLY A 386 25.55 -8.78 -5.10
C GLY A 386 24.51 -7.67 -5.10
N SER A 387 24.17 -7.20 -3.91
CA SER A 387 23.11 -6.21 -3.72
C SER A 387 23.55 -5.10 -2.76
N ARG A 388 22.93 -3.92 -2.94
CA ARG A 388 22.99 -2.80 -2.00
C ARG A 388 21.57 -2.41 -1.62
N PHE A 389 21.27 -2.50 -0.34
CA PHE A 389 20.04 -1.97 0.25
C PHE A 389 20.37 -0.69 1.00
N THR A 390 19.59 0.37 0.77
CA THR A 390 19.74 1.67 1.42
C THR A 390 18.44 2.04 2.10
N VAL A 391 18.46 2.20 3.42
CA VAL A 391 17.32 2.66 4.22
C VAL A 391 17.51 4.14 4.53
N LEU A 392 16.58 4.98 4.07
CA LEU A 392 16.60 6.42 4.31
C LEU A 392 15.70 6.77 5.49
N LEU A 393 16.27 7.28 6.55
CA LEU A 393 15.60 7.62 7.81
C LEU A 393 15.71 9.13 8.09
N PRO A 394 14.69 9.77 8.67
CA PRO A 394 14.80 11.15 9.12
C PRO A 394 15.94 11.29 10.14
N ALA A 395 16.87 12.21 9.91
CA ALA A 395 17.89 12.53 10.88
C ALA A 395 17.24 13.14 12.14
N ALA A 396 17.71 12.75 13.33
CA ALA A 396 17.34 13.49 14.51
C ALA A 396 17.98 14.87 14.45
N SER A 397 17.20 15.93 14.77
CA SER A 397 17.71 17.29 14.89
C SER A 397 18.83 17.29 15.91
N THR A 398 19.93 17.96 15.56
CA THR A 398 21.07 18.16 16.47
C THR A 398 20.76 19.36 17.35
N ASP A 399 19.65 19.36 18.10
CA ASP A 399 19.39 20.39 19.09
C ASP A 399 19.81 19.87 20.47
N ALA A 400 20.81 20.61 20.97
CA ALA A 400 21.49 20.72 22.27
C ALA A 400 22.50 19.66 22.63
#